data_0a91671f93d4dc554b3613bf088c0f20
#
_entry.id   0a91671f93d4dc554b3613bf088c0f20
#
_cell.length_a   1.000
_cell.length_b   1.000
_cell.length_c   1.000
_cell.angle_alpha   90.00
_cell.angle_beta   90.00
_cell.angle_gamma   90.00
#
_symmetry.space_group_name_H-M   'P 1'
#
loop_
_entity.id
_entity.type
_entity.pdbx_description
1 polymer ?
#
loop_
_entity_poly.entity_id
_entity_poly.type
_entity_poly.pdbx_seq_one_letter_code
_entity_poly.pdbx_strand_id
1 'polypeptide(L)'
;LRPTSTGFGTFHNALFLRADDFEKTDWRMNARNSVFSASGKIDVNTGPSVNLQFGGSLNYSQGTSYNYSGSLLNFTNYGVGKSLDYRVYARMTQRFNNDREGSSSKIKSALYSLMVDYSKSFNESYDPNHGYNLFNYGHVGKFETTRVPSYEFDPATQMYIHNGFRDVEVAFTPSE
;
A
#
# COMPACT_ATOMS: atom_id res chain seq x y z
N LEU A 1 8.52 -30.02 -9.47
CA LEU A 1 9.83 -30.44 -8.97
C LEU A 1 10.56 -31.17 -10.07
N ARG A 2 11.67 -30.62 -10.56
CA ARG A 2 12.51 -31.29 -11.53
C ARG A 2 13.78 -31.78 -10.85
N PRO A 3 14.24 -32.98 -11.10
CA PRO A 3 15.52 -33.45 -10.58
C PRO A 3 16.65 -32.59 -11.16
N THR A 4 17.71 -32.40 -10.39
CA THR A 4 18.93 -31.77 -10.90
C THR A 4 19.54 -32.66 -11.99
N SER A 5 20.26 -32.06 -12.93
CA SER A 5 20.93 -32.81 -14.01
C SER A 5 21.91 -33.87 -13.54
N THR A 6 22.36 -33.79 -12.27
CA THR A 6 23.26 -34.74 -11.62
C THR A 6 22.56 -35.81 -10.82
N GLY A 7 21.23 -35.77 -10.69
CA GLY A 7 20.47 -36.68 -9.84
C GLY A 7 20.68 -36.52 -8.33
N PHE A 8 21.64 -35.69 -7.91
CA PHE A 8 21.93 -35.37 -6.51
C PHE A 8 21.55 -33.95 -6.18
N GLY A 9 21.10 -33.72 -4.96
CA GLY A 9 20.81 -32.39 -4.43
C GLY A 9 19.33 -32.11 -4.22
N THR A 10 19.04 -30.87 -3.87
CA THR A 10 17.68 -30.37 -3.65
C THR A 10 16.97 -30.22 -4.98
N PHE A 11 15.69 -30.66 -5.03
CA PHE A 11 14.83 -30.40 -6.18
C PHE A 11 14.57 -28.89 -6.29
N HIS A 12 14.98 -28.32 -7.40
CA HIS A 12 14.61 -26.96 -7.74
C HIS A 12 13.28 -27.00 -8.48
N ASN A 13 12.26 -26.43 -7.87
CA ASN A 13 11.01 -26.14 -8.54
C ASN A 13 11.19 -24.83 -9.31
N ALA A 14 12.06 -24.85 -10.31
CA ALA A 14 12.37 -23.68 -11.13
C ALA A 14 11.85 -23.89 -12.55
N LEU A 15 11.11 -22.91 -13.03
CA LEU A 15 10.96 -22.69 -14.45
C LEU A 15 12.29 -22.10 -14.93
N PHE A 16 12.96 -22.78 -15.86
CA PHE A 16 14.16 -22.23 -16.51
C PHE A 16 13.71 -21.15 -17.49
N LEU A 17 13.61 -19.91 -17.00
CA LEU A 17 13.30 -18.76 -17.82
C LEU A 17 14.57 -18.26 -18.50
N ARG A 18 14.47 -17.97 -19.79
CA ARG A 18 15.51 -17.35 -20.59
C ARG A 18 15.10 -15.92 -20.93
N ALA A 19 16.03 -15.12 -21.40
CA ALA A 19 15.76 -13.74 -21.81
C ALA A 19 14.66 -13.65 -22.87
N ASP A 20 14.59 -14.66 -23.75
CA ASP A 20 13.62 -14.75 -24.85
C ASP A 20 12.18 -15.06 -24.36
N ASP A 21 12.04 -15.49 -23.11
CA ASP A 21 10.74 -15.73 -22.50
C ASP A 21 10.11 -14.44 -21.94
N PHE A 22 10.82 -13.31 -22.00
CA PHE A 22 10.38 -12.03 -21.49
C PHE A 22 10.22 -11.00 -22.60
N GLU A 23 9.15 -10.24 -22.54
CA GLU A 23 8.95 -9.06 -23.36
C GLU A 23 9.66 -7.85 -22.73
N LYS A 24 10.49 -7.17 -23.52
CA LYS A 24 11.14 -5.95 -23.08
C LYS A 24 10.14 -4.77 -23.14
N THR A 25 9.94 -4.11 -22.04
CA THR A 25 9.12 -2.90 -21.94
C THR A 25 9.97 -1.71 -21.49
N ASP A 26 9.66 -0.51 -21.99
CA ASP A 26 10.35 0.74 -21.62
C ASP A 26 9.74 1.41 -20.38
N TRP A 27 8.65 0.87 -19.87
CA TRP A 27 7.94 1.39 -18.69
C TRP A 27 7.53 0.26 -17.73
N ARG A 28 7.28 0.64 -16.50
CA ARG A 28 6.78 -0.29 -15.49
C ARG A 28 5.32 -0.61 -15.77
N MET A 29 5.03 -1.87 -16.02
CA MET A 29 3.68 -2.36 -16.24
C MET A 29 2.84 -2.18 -14.96
N ASN A 30 1.58 -1.75 -15.14
CA ASN A 30 0.57 -1.62 -14.08
C ASN A 30 0.97 -0.73 -12.88
N ALA A 31 1.94 0.17 -13.05
CA ALA A 31 2.38 1.12 -12.03
C ALA A 31 1.64 2.46 -12.21
N ARG A 32 0.36 2.50 -11.83
CA ARG A 32 -0.49 3.70 -11.95
C ARG A 32 -0.54 4.45 -10.63
N ASN A 33 -0.42 5.78 -10.72
CA ASN A 33 -0.74 6.69 -9.61
C ASN A 33 -1.57 7.86 -10.13
N SER A 34 -2.65 8.19 -9.42
CA SER A 34 -3.55 9.29 -9.74
C SER A 34 -3.76 10.12 -8.48
N VAL A 35 -3.61 11.43 -8.61
CA VAL A 35 -3.81 12.36 -7.49
C VAL A 35 -4.77 13.46 -7.95
N PHE A 36 -5.76 13.76 -7.11
CA PHE A 36 -6.67 14.88 -7.25
C PHE A 36 -6.59 15.75 -6.01
N SER A 37 -6.30 17.03 -6.18
CA SER A 37 -6.23 17.99 -5.10
C SER A 37 -7.13 19.19 -5.41
N ALA A 38 -7.90 19.61 -4.43
CA ALA A 38 -8.73 20.80 -4.50
C ALA A 38 -8.58 21.59 -3.20
N SER A 39 -8.55 22.92 -3.31
CA SER A 39 -8.57 23.80 -2.14
C SER A 39 -9.34 25.07 -2.46
N GLY A 40 -9.95 25.64 -1.44
CA GLY A 40 -10.70 26.88 -1.58
C GLY A 40 -10.79 27.62 -0.27
N LYS A 41 -10.98 28.92 -0.34
CA LYS A 41 -11.27 29.78 0.81
C LYS A 41 -12.25 30.89 0.44
N ILE A 42 -13.00 31.32 1.44
CA ILE A 42 -13.93 32.46 1.37
C ILE A 42 -13.56 33.38 2.52
N ASP A 43 -13.35 34.65 2.20
CA ASP A 43 -13.11 35.73 3.16
C ASP A 43 -14.38 36.59 3.22
N VAL A 44 -14.93 36.77 4.42
CA VAL A 44 -16.14 37.56 4.67
C VAL A 44 -15.80 38.70 5.62
N ASN A 45 -15.87 39.93 5.12
CA ASN A 45 -15.70 41.12 5.92
C ASN A 45 -17.07 41.54 6.46
N THR A 46 -17.31 41.29 7.77
CA THR A 46 -18.57 41.63 8.42
C THR A 46 -18.62 43.09 8.92
N GLY A 47 -17.52 43.83 8.75
CA GLY A 47 -17.38 45.23 9.13
C GLY A 47 -15.91 45.64 9.09
N PRO A 48 -15.60 46.91 9.45
CA PRO A 48 -14.22 47.41 9.38
C PRO A 48 -13.24 46.76 10.32
N SER A 49 -13.75 46.06 11.33
CA SER A 49 -12.93 45.48 12.41
C SER A 49 -12.95 43.96 12.48
N VAL A 50 -13.86 43.28 11.76
CA VAL A 50 -14.04 41.82 11.84
C VAL A 50 -13.92 41.19 10.47
N ASN A 51 -13.01 40.24 10.34
CA ASN A 51 -12.85 39.38 9.19
C ASN A 51 -13.10 37.93 9.56
N LEU A 52 -13.95 37.26 8.82
CA LEU A 52 -14.19 35.83 8.92
C LEU A 52 -13.61 35.14 7.68
N GLN A 53 -12.86 34.08 7.90
CA GLN A 53 -12.29 33.28 6.83
C GLN A 53 -12.72 31.84 7.01
N PHE A 54 -13.28 31.26 5.96
CA PHE A 54 -13.61 29.83 5.89
C PHE A 54 -12.81 29.22 4.75
N GLY A 55 -12.23 28.07 4.99
CA GLY A 55 -11.46 27.41 3.95
C GLY A 55 -11.35 25.93 4.17
N GLY A 56 -10.86 25.27 3.13
CA GLY A 56 -10.63 23.84 3.19
C GLY A 56 -9.80 23.33 2.03
N SER A 57 -9.35 22.12 2.18
CA SER A 57 -8.63 21.36 1.16
C SER A 57 -9.08 19.92 1.17
N LEU A 58 -9.03 19.30 0.01
CA LEU A 58 -9.27 17.89 -0.22
C LEU A 58 -8.16 17.35 -1.09
N ASN A 59 -7.58 16.22 -0.69
CA ASN A 59 -6.58 15.52 -1.45
C ASN A 59 -7.00 14.05 -1.54
N TYR A 60 -7.18 13.56 -2.74
CA TYR A 60 -7.48 12.16 -3.03
C TYR A 60 -6.35 11.58 -3.86
N SER A 61 -5.81 10.46 -3.43
CA SER A 61 -4.82 9.71 -4.19
C SER A 61 -5.20 8.25 -4.30
N GLN A 62 -4.91 7.67 -5.45
CA GLN A 62 -5.06 6.25 -5.70
C GLN A 62 -3.88 5.77 -6.54
N GLY A 63 -3.25 4.70 -6.10
CA GLY A 63 -2.11 4.13 -6.82
C GLY A 63 -1.96 2.64 -6.59
N THR A 64 -1.16 2.01 -7.45
CA THR A 64 -0.75 0.62 -7.30
C THR A 64 0.59 0.55 -6.57
N SER A 65 0.71 -0.41 -5.65
CA SER A 65 1.94 -0.66 -4.89
C SER A 65 2.91 -1.48 -5.75
N TYR A 66 3.74 -0.80 -6.54
CA TYR A 66 4.75 -1.47 -7.36
C TYR A 66 5.70 -2.30 -6.49
N ASN A 67 5.89 -3.57 -6.85
CA ASN A 67 6.84 -4.47 -6.23
C ASN A 67 7.81 -5.00 -7.30
N TYR A 68 9.10 -4.75 -7.12
CA TYR A 68 10.14 -5.19 -8.06
C TYR A 68 10.20 -6.71 -8.18
N SER A 69 10.13 -7.45 -7.08
CA SER A 69 10.19 -8.92 -7.09
C SER A 69 8.99 -9.58 -7.77
N GLY A 70 7.82 -8.93 -7.75
CA GLY A 70 6.62 -9.38 -8.45
C GLY A 70 6.54 -8.89 -9.91
N SER A 71 7.40 -7.96 -10.33
CA SER A 71 7.26 -7.27 -11.61
C SER A 71 7.45 -8.16 -12.84
N LEU A 72 8.18 -9.25 -12.73
CA LEU A 72 8.42 -10.16 -13.85
C LEU A 72 7.30 -11.18 -14.07
N LEU A 73 6.73 -11.70 -12.99
CA LEU A 73 5.82 -12.85 -13.07
C LEU A 73 4.41 -12.55 -12.58
N ASN A 74 4.21 -11.45 -11.86
CA ASN A 74 2.93 -11.10 -11.24
C ASN A 74 2.64 -9.59 -11.29
N PHE A 75 3.00 -8.92 -12.38
CA PHE A 75 2.83 -7.46 -12.53
C PHE A 75 1.36 -7.02 -12.59
N THR A 76 0.42 -7.93 -12.80
CA THR A 76 -1.02 -7.64 -12.83
C THR A 76 -1.65 -7.62 -11.44
N ASN A 77 -0.95 -8.10 -10.42
CA ASN A 77 -1.49 -8.29 -9.07
C ASN A 77 -0.78 -7.41 -8.04
N TYR A 78 -0.63 -6.12 -8.34
CA TYR A 78 -0.17 -5.15 -7.35
C TYR A 78 -1.33 -4.70 -6.46
N GLY A 79 -1.07 -4.61 -5.16
CA GLY A 79 -2.04 -4.02 -4.23
C GLY A 79 -2.39 -2.58 -4.61
N VAL A 80 -3.61 -2.19 -4.35
CA VAL A 80 -4.10 -0.83 -4.59
C VAL A 80 -4.21 -0.10 -3.27
N GLY A 81 -3.60 1.08 -3.20
CA GLY A 81 -3.76 2.01 -2.09
C GLY A 81 -4.63 3.20 -2.50
N LYS A 82 -5.50 3.63 -1.60
CA LYS A 82 -6.27 4.88 -1.71
C LYS A 82 -6.07 5.70 -0.46
N SER A 83 -5.96 7.00 -0.62
CA SER A 83 -5.96 7.96 0.48
C SER A 83 -6.90 9.11 0.17
N LEU A 84 -7.68 9.49 1.17
CA LEU A 84 -8.53 10.67 1.13
C LEU A 84 -8.22 11.51 2.37
N ASP A 85 -7.64 12.67 2.16
CA ASP A 85 -7.32 13.65 3.20
C ASP A 85 -8.17 14.89 2.97
N TYR A 86 -8.86 15.35 4.01
CA TYR A 86 -9.57 16.61 3.94
C TYR A 86 -9.36 17.44 5.20
N ARG A 87 -9.40 18.73 5.00
CA ARG A 87 -9.26 19.73 6.04
C ARG A 87 -10.27 20.83 5.82
N VAL A 88 -10.94 21.27 6.88
CA VAL A 88 -11.77 22.47 6.89
C VAL A 88 -11.38 23.34 8.07
N TYR A 89 -11.41 24.63 7.90
CA TYR A 89 -11.09 25.57 8.97
C TYR A 89 -11.98 26.81 8.91
N ALA A 90 -12.18 27.41 10.08
CA ALA A 90 -12.79 28.72 10.23
C ALA A 90 -11.84 29.58 11.07
N ARG A 91 -11.60 30.81 10.62
CA ARG A 91 -10.79 31.80 11.33
C ARG A 91 -11.59 33.08 11.48
N MET A 92 -11.61 33.62 12.67
CA MET A 92 -12.10 34.96 12.95
C MET A 92 -10.93 35.82 13.36
N THR A 93 -10.81 36.97 12.71
CA THR A 93 -9.82 37.98 13.09
C THR A 93 -10.55 39.27 13.42
N GLN A 94 -10.31 39.80 14.60
CA GLN A 94 -10.88 41.05 15.03
C GLN A 94 -9.76 42.05 15.35
N ARG A 95 -9.90 43.25 14.79
CA ARG A 95 -8.97 44.35 15.01
C ARG A 95 -9.67 45.46 15.76
N PHE A 96 -9.04 45.95 16.79
CA PHE A 96 -9.48 47.09 17.57
C PHE A 96 -8.52 48.24 17.28
N ASN A 97 -9.01 49.35 16.75
CA ASN A 97 -8.28 50.59 16.61
C ASN A 97 -8.92 51.63 17.52
N ASN A 98 -8.09 52.26 18.36
CA ASN A 98 -8.53 53.37 19.17
C ASN A 98 -7.92 54.67 18.63
N ASP A 99 -8.55 55.19 17.58
CA ASP A 99 -8.10 56.42 16.88
C ASP A 99 -8.67 57.70 17.52
N ARG A 100 -9.20 57.61 18.75
CA ARG A 100 -9.72 58.78 19.46
C ARG A 100 -8.56 59.70 19.83
N GLU A 101 -8.51 60.90 19.26
CA GLU A 101 -7.65 61.99 19.71
C GLU A 101 -7.93 62.31 21.18
N GLY A 102 -6.90 62.28 22.02
CA GLY A 102 -7.04 62.53 23.47
C GLY A 102 -7.16 61.25 24.34
N SER A 103 -7.13 60.07 23.79
CA SER A 103 -7.12 58.84 24.60
C SER A 103 -5.77 58.69 25.34
N SER A 104 -5.78 58.65 26.66
CA SER A 104 -4.62 58.33 27.50
C SER A 104 -4.21 56.84 27.48
N SER A 105 -4.89 56.03 26.71
CA SER A 105 -4.59 54.60 26.56
C SER A 105 -3.25 54.37 25.86
N LYS A 106 -2.39 53.60 26.48
CA LYS A 106 -1.09 53.17 25.93
C LYS A 106 -1.25 52.20 24.77
N ILE A 107 -2.41 51.52 24.65
CA ILE A 107 -2.73 50.56 23.57
C ILE A 107 -3.56 51.28 22.53
N LYS A 108 -2.96 51.54 21.36
CA LYS A 108 -3.62 52.20 20.23
C LYS A 108 -4.29 51.22 19.28
N SER A 109 -3.75 50.02 19.17
CA SER A 109 -4.36 48.93 18.35
C SER A 109 -4.14 47.57 19.01
N ALA A 110 -5.12 46.73 18.92
CA ALA A 110 -5.04 45.34 19.34
C ALA A 110 -5.66 44.44 18.26
N LEU A 111 -5.11 43.28 18.03
CA LEU A 111 -5.61 42.29 17.12
C LEU A 111 -5.65 40.95 17.83
N TYR A 112 -6.77 40.22 17.72
CA TYR A 112 -6.78 38.83 18.07
C TYR A 112 -7.33 37.98 16.90
N SER A 113 -6.90 36.72 16.84
CA SER A 113 -7.36 35.76 15.86
C SER A 113 -7.69 34.45 16.57
N LEU A 114 -8.89 33.95 16.33
CA LEU A 114 -9.35 32.65 16.75
C LEU A 114 -9.46 31.76 15.52
N MET A 115 -8.90 30.56 15.57
CA MET A 115 -9.00 29.58 14.47
C MET A 115 -9.46 28.25 15.02
N VAL A 116 -10.42 27.65 14.33
CA VAL A 116 -10.86 26.25 14.51
C VAL A 116 -10.51 25.50 13.25
N ASP A 117 -9.94 24.33 13.41
CA ASP A 117 -9.41 23.51 12.32
C ASP A 117 -9.83 22.05 12.56
N TYR A 118 -10.31 21.40 11.50
CA TYR A 118 -10.63 19.99 11.52
C TYR A 118 -10.02 19.30 10.32
N SER A 119 -9.25 18.25 10.55
CA SER A 119 -8.69 17.43 9.50
C SER A 119 -8.95 15.95 9.74
N LYS A 120 -9.15 15.21 8.66
CA LYS A 120 -9.32 13.76 8.71
C LYS A 120 -8.68 13.10 7.50
N SER A 121 -8.05 11.95 7.76
CA SER A 121 -7.41 11.10 6.76
C SER A 121 -8.06 9.72 6.77
N PHE A 122 -8.35 9.21 5.58
CA PHE A 122 -8.80 7.84 5.35
C PHE A 122 -7.80 7.17 4.42
N ASN A 123 -7.29 6.04 4.87
CA ASN A 123 -6.37 5.22 4.09
C ASN A 123 -6.95 3.83 3.94
N GLU A 124 -6.90 3.33 2.72
CA GLU A 124 -7.41 2.04 2.32
C GLU A 124 -6.35 1.33 1.49
N SER A 125 -6.12 0.05 1.77
CA SER A 125 -5.25 -0.81 0.96
C SER A 125 -5.94 -2.14 0.76
N TYR A 126 -5.99 -2.61 -0.48
CA TYR A 126 -6.65 -3.87 -0.82
C TYR A 126 -5.99 -4.53 -2.03
N ASP A 127 -6.23 -5.82 -2.18
CA ASP A 127 -5.85 -6.59 -3.35
C ASP A 127 -6.94 -6.46 -4.43
N PRO A 128 -6.62 -6.10 -5.69
CA PRO A 128 -7.62 -5.90 -6.74
C PRO A 128 -8.39 -7.17 -7.12
N ASN A 129 -7.80 -8.36 -6.90
CA ASN A 129 -8.44 -9.63 -7.24
C ASN A 129 -9.27 -10.21 -6.09
N HIS A 130 -8.82 -9.97 -4.85
CA HIS A 130 -9.42 -10.56 -3.65
C HIS A 130 -10.23 -9.55 -2.83
N GLY A 131 -10.04 -8.25 -3.07
CA GLY A 131 -10.72 -7.19 -2.33
C GLY A 131 -10.40 -7.26 -0.83
N TYR A 132 -11.44 -7.25 -0.01
CA TYR A 132 -11.33 -7.39 1.44
C TYR A 132 -11.60 -8.81 1.94
N ASN A 133 -11.78 -9.78 1.06
CA ASN A 133 -12.10 -11.16 1.40
C ASN A 133 -10.87 -11.93 1.88
N LEU A 134 -10.10 -11.35 2.80
CA LEU A 134 -8.86 -11.91 3.32
C LEU A 134 -9.07 -13.27 3.98
N PHE A 135 -10.22 -13.47 4.62
CA PHE A 135 -10.55 -14.73 5.31
C PHE A 135 -10.90 -15.88 4.36
N ASN A 136 -11.25 -15.60 3.09
CA ASN A 136 -11.48 -16.64 2.09
C ASN A 136 -10.20 -17.39 1.74
N TYR A 137 -9.04 -16.80 2.01
CA TYR A 137 -7.71 -17.34 1.75
C TYR A 137 -6.93 -17.56 3.05
N GLY A 138 -7.62 -17.52 4.17
CA GLY A 138 -7.07 -17.70 5.49
C GLY A 138 -6.54 -19.13 5.69
N HIS A 139 -5.73 -19.29 6.71
CA HIS A 139 -5.21 -20.58 7.13
C HIS A 139 -6.36 -21.47 7.62
N VAL A 140 -6.72 -22.48 6.84
CA VAL A 140 -7.78 -23.44 7.18
C VAL A 140 -7.29 -24.61 8.03
N GLY A 141 -5.97 -24.78 8.11
CA GLY A 141 -5.33 -25.82 8.88
C GLY A 141 -3.86 -26.01 8.49
N LYS A 142 -3.21 -26.94 9.14
CA LYS A 142 -1.81 -27.31 8.90
C LYS A 142 -1.76 -28.62 8.12
N PHE A 143 -1.05 -28.59 6.99
CA PHE A 143 -0.70 -29.80 6.24
C PHE A 143 0.75 -30.17 6.54
N GLU A 144 0.96 -31.34 7.08
CA GLU A 144 2.29 -31.93 7.26
C GLU A 144 2.47 -33.03 6.23
N THR A 145 3.49 -32.89 5.39
CA THR A 145 3.82 -33.88 4.38
C THR A 145 5.15 -34.55 4.71
N THR A 146 5.10 -35.82 5.03
CA THR A 146 6.28 -36.63 5.21
C THR A 146 6.57 -37.39 3.93
N ARG A 147 7.82 -37.32 3.47
CA ARG A 147 8.26 -37.93 2.22
C ARG A 147 9.55 -38.69 2.46
N VAL A 148 9.57 -39.96 2.08
CA VAL A 148 10.78 -40.76 2.11
C VAL A 148 11.40 -40.77 0.72
N PRO A 149 12.61 -40.25 0.53
CA PRO A 149 13.26 -40.27 -0.77
C PRO A 149 13.54 -41.67 -1.24
N SER A 150 13.34 -41.95 -2.50
CA SER A 150 13.63 -43.25 -3.13
C SER A 150 14.86 -43.09 -4.01
N TYR A 151 15.77 -44.07 -3.91
CA TYR A 151 16.99 -44.10 -4.70
C TYR A 151 17.07 -45.42 -5.44
N GLU A 152 17.51 -45.37 -6.68
CA GLU A 152 17.77 -46.52 -7.53
C GLU A 152 19.25 -46.57 -7.91
N PHE A 153 19.84 -47.75 -7.92
CA PHE A 153 21.24 -47.90 -8.34
C PHE A 153 21.35 -47.85 -9.86
N ASP A 154 22.12 -46.92 -10.37
CA ASP A 154 22.44 -46.81 -11.78
C ASP A 154 23.77 -47.55 -12.10
N PRO A 155 23.75 -48.70 -12.80
CA PRO A 155 24.94 -49.44 -13.11
C PRO A 155 25.94 -48.70 -14.02
N ALA A 156 25.43 -47.73 -14.82
CA ALA A 156 26.28 -46.98 -15.74
C ALA A 156 27.18 -45.98 -15.03
N THR A 157 26.64 -45.32 -14.01
CA THR A 157 27.38 -44.35 -13.18
C THR A 157 27.93 -44.94 -11.88
N GLN A 158 27.54 -46.19 -11.56
CA GLN A 158 27.84 -46.86 -10.31
C GLN A 158 27.44 -46.05 -9.05
N MET A 159 26.36 -45.28 -9.15
CA MET A 159 25.85 -44.43 -8.09
C MET A 159 24.37 -44.65 -7.87
N TYR A 160 23.89 -44.33 -6.65
CA TYR A 160 22.45 -44.28 -6.38
C TYR A 160 21.90 -42.94 -6.87
N ILE A 161 20.92 -43.03 -7.76
CA ILE A 161 20.24 -41.85 -8.32
C ILE A 161 18.88 -41.71 -7.64
N HIS A 162 18.54 -40.51 -7.21
CA HIS A 162 17.23 -40.22 -6.67
C HIS A 162 16.16 -40.33 -7.77
N ASN A 163 15.22 -41.25 -7.59
CA ASN A 163 14.18 -41.53 -8.58
C ASN A 163 12.77 -41.10 -8.15
N GLY A 164 12.66 -40.33 -7.05
CA GLY A 164 11.37 -39.82 -6.56
C GLY A 164 11.21 -39.99 -5.05
N PHE A 165 9.98 -40.09 -4.61
CA PHE A 165 9.63 -40.32 -3.22
C PHE A 165 8.72 -41.54 -3.13
N ARG A 166 8.97 -42.37 -2.15
CA ARG A 166 8.08 -43.40 -1.68
C ARG A 166 7.41 -42.93 -0.40
N ASP A 167 6.33 -43.59 -0.03
CA ASP A 167 5.64 -43.40 1.25
C ASP A 167 5.38 -41.92 1.54
N VAL A 168 4.60 -41.30 0.65
CA VAL A 168 4.15 -39.89 0.85
C VAL A 168 2.93 -39.92 1.75
N GLU A 169 3.08 -39.42 2.96
CA GLU A 169 1.99 -39.25 3.92
C GLU A 169 1.66 -37.79 4.07
N VAL A 170 0.38 -37.45 4.03
CA VAL A 170 -0.11 -36.08 4.25
C VAL A 170 -1.07 -36.11 5.44
N ALA A 171 -0.66 -35.54 6.55
CA ALA A 171 -1.50 -35.33 7.72
C ALA A 171 -2.08 -33.87 7.67
N PHE A 172 -3.37 -33.75 7.93
CA PHE A 172 -4.06 -32.47 8.02
C PHE A 172 -4.57 -32.24 9.44
N THR A 173 -4.22 -31.10 10.03
CA THR A 173 -4.73 -30.65 11.32
C THR A 173 -5.51 -29.35 11.07
N PRO A 174 -6.85 -29.31 11.28
CA PRO A 174 -7.63 -28.10 11.08
C PRO A 174 -7.19 -27.00 12.06
N SER A 175 -7.32 -25.74 11.64
CA SER A 175 -7.23 -24.60 12.56
C SER A 175 -8.50 -24.54 13.41
N GLU A 176 -8.34 -24.36 14.72
CA GLU A 176 -9.47 -24.12 15.64
C GLU A 176 -10.12 -22.75 15.40
#